data_b0407da44dfcfa248e7195e6d195428a
#
_entry.id   b0407da44dfcfa248e7195e6d195428a
#
_cell.length_a   1.000
_cell.length_b   1.000
_cell.length_c   1.000
_cell.angle_alpha   90.00
_cell.angle_beta   90.00
_cell.angle_gamma   90.00
#
_symmetry.space_group_name_H-M   'P 1'
#
loop_
_entity.id
_entity.type
_entity.pdbx_description
1 polymer ?
#
loop_
_entity_poly.entity_id
_entity_poly.type
_entity_poly.pdbx_seq_one_letter_code
_entity_poly.pdbx_strand_id
1 'polypeptide(L)'
;MKKMKKFLGIMLAMVMAVTMLAGCGGSSKESSSSDNGKTLKFGCFSYSESLDPANMINSAWCSSRYGIGECLFKYKDDLSVENTICDEYSTEDNKTWVFHIRDGVKFSNGNDVTPSAIKACWDVLYANKTGS
;
A
#
# COMPACT_ATOMS: atom_id res chain seq x y z
N MET A 1 -64.59 -7.89 20.00
CA MET A 1 -63.39 -8.78 20.13
C MET A 1 -62.61 -8.96 18.84
N LYS A 2 -63.25 -9.15 17.68
CA LYS A 2 -62.45 -9.31 16.39
C LYS A 2 -61.62 -8.11 15.97
N LYS A 3 -62.05 -6.85 16.20
CA LYS A 3 -61.28 -5.62 15.87
C LYS A 3 -60.06 -5.41 16.78
N MET A 4 -60.17 -5.76 18.05
CA MET A 4 -59.10 -5.63 19.02
C MET A 4 -57.94 -6.61 18.75
N LYS A 5 -58.21 -7.83 18.27
CA LYS A 5 -57.17 -8.80 17.86
C LYS A 5 -56.40 -8.35 16.62
N LYS A 6 -57.06 -7.65 15.67
CA LYS A 6 -56.36 -7.07 14.49
C LYS A 6 -55.45 -5.91 14.87
N PHE A 7 -55.87 -5.04 15.79
CA PHE A 7 -55.04 -3.93 16.29
C PHE A 7 -53.82 -4.44 17.07
N LEU A 8 -53.99 -5.49 17.87
CA LEU A 8 -52.88 -6.08 18.62
C LEU A 8 -51.85 -6.73 17.69
N GLY A 9 -52.29 -7.36 16.58
CA GLY A 9 -51.40 -7.94 15.57
C GLY A 9 -50.58 -6.87 14.82
N ILE A 10 -51.20 -5.75 14.49
CA ILE A 10 -50.52 -4.64 13.80
C ILE A 10 -49.48 -3.95 14.73
N MET A 11 -49.82 -3.78 16.01
CA MET A 11 -48.89 -3.23 17.00
C MET A 11 -47.69 -4.14 17.23
N LEU A 12 -47.91 -5.47 17.29
CA LEU A 12 -46.81 -6.43 17.45
C LEU A 12 -45.88 -6.46 16.24
N ALA A 13 -46.43 -6.33 15.02
CA ALA A 13 -45.64 -6.25 13.78
C ALA A 13 -44.81 -4.97 13.70
N MET A 14 -45.33 -3.82 14.16
CA MET A 14 -44.57 -2.58 14.24
C MET A 14 -43.40 -2.64 15.24
N VAL A 15 -43.60 -3.28 16.39
CA VAL A 15 -42.56 -3.43 17.39
C VAL A 15 -41.42 -4.32 16.86
N MET A 16 -41.71 -5.38 16.10
CA MET A 16 -40.68 -6.21 15.49
C MET A 16 -39.90 -5.48 14.36
N ALA A 17 -40.56 -4.61 13.60
CA ALA A 17 -39.91 -3.84 12.56
C ALA A 17 -38.90 -2.81 13.10
N VAL A 18 -39.18 -2.22 14.26
CA VAL A 18 -38.31 -1.23 14.92
C VAL A 18 -37.07 -1.91 15.54
N THR A 19 -37.16 -3.13 16.01
CA THR A 19 -36.02 -3.85 16.61
C THR A 19 -35.00 -4.33 15.59
N MET A 20 -35.39 -4.50 14.33
CA MET A 20 -34.41 -4.88 13.27
C MET A 20 -33.55 -3.73 12.75
N LEU A 21 -33.94 -2.47 13.00
CA LEU A 21 -33.10 -1.31 12.65
C LEU A 21 -32.06 -0.97 13.71
N ALA A 22 -32.14 -1.50 14.93
CA ALA A 22 -31.21 -1.22 16.02
C ALA A 22 -30.01 -2.21 16.11
N GLY A 23 -29.95 -3.18 15.22
CA GLY A 23 -29.06 -4.35 15.31
C GLY A 23 -27.84 -4.33 14.41
N CYS A 24 -27.23 -3.19 14.11
CA CYS A 24 -25.89 -3.18 13.53
C CYS A 24 -25.20 -1.82 13.76
N GLY A 25 -24.74 -1.60 14.98
CA GLY A 25 -24.00 -0.43 15.39
C GLY A 25 -22.88 -0.81 16.34
N GLY A 26 -21.93 -1.62 15.86
CA GLY A 26 -20.63 -1.73 16.48
C GLY A 26 -19.91 -0.41 16.31
N SER A 27 -19.91 0.46 17.33
CA SER A 27 -19.11 1.69 17.37
C SER A 27 -17.64 1.35 17.46
N SER A 28 -16.99 1.12 16.34
CA SER A 28 -15.58 1.47 16.21
C SER A 28 -15.52 3.00 16.19
N LYS A 29 -14.98 3.61 17.22
CA LYS A 29 -14.59 5.03 17.21
C LYS A 29 -13.61 5.23 16.05
N GLU A 30 -14.11 5.57 14.88
CA GLU A 30 -13.29 6.17 13.85
C GLU A 30 -12.85 7.53 14.35
N SER A 31 -11.56 7.65 14.59
CA SER A 31 -10.90 8.94 14.74
C SER A 31 -11.15 9.70 13.42
N SER A 32 -12.12 10.60 13.42
CA SER A 32 -12.37 11.50 12.32
C SER A 32 -11.28 12.56 12.27
N SER A 33 -10.18 12.26 11.59
CA SER A 33 -9.37 13.29 11.01
C SER A 33 -10.15 13.82 9.81
N SER A 34 -10.55 15.09 9.84
CA SER A 34 -11.16 15.80 8.72
C SER A 34 -10.09 16.06 7.66
N ASP A 35 -9.73 15.01 6.92
CA ASP A 35 -8.96 15.15 5.70
C ASP A 35 -9.97 15.17 4.55
N ASN A 36 -10.08 16.32 3.86
CA ASN A 36 -10.84 16.48 2.63
C ASN A 36 -10.21 15.69 1.45
N GLY A 37 -9.19 14.90 1.71
CA GLY A 37 -8.55 13.99 0.77
C GLY A 37 -9.34 12.68 0.63
N LYS A 38 -9.39 12.15 -0.56
CA LYS A 38 -9.93 10.81 -0.82
C LYS A 38 -8.98 9.78 -0.23
N THR A 39 -9.30 9.22 0.94
CA THR A 39 -8.50 8.18 1.59
C THR A 39 -8.90 6.81 1.05
N LEU A 40 -7.96 6.09 0.46
CA LEU A 40 -8.11 4.68 0.10
C LEU A 40 -7.56 3.81 1.23
N LYS A 41 -8.43 2.98 1.85
CA LYS A 41 -8.00 1.96 2.81
C LYS A 41 -7.75 0.66 2.06
N PHE A 42 -6.52 0.19 2.05
CA PHE A 42 -6.12 -1.03 1.37
C PHE A 42 -5.77 -2.12 2.39
N GLY A 43 -6.46 -3.27 2.31
CA GLY A 43 -6.18 -4.45 3.11
C GLY A 43 -5.41 -5.51 2.32
N CYS A 44 -4.38 -6.11 2.88
CA CYS A 44 -3.63 -7.18 2.26
C CYS A 44 -3.39 -8.34 3.22
N PHE A 45 -3.24 -9.54 2.67
CA PHE A 45 -2.97 -10.75 3.45
C PHE A 45 -1.49 -10.96 3.78
N SER A 46 -0.60 -10.28 3.08
CA SER A 46 0.84 -10.38 3.29
C SER A 46 1.33 -9.18 4.07
N TYR A 47 1.87 -9.44 5.23
CA TYR A 47 2.55 -8.47 6.05
C TYR A 47 3.99 -8.94 6.28
N SER A 48 4.94 -8.08 5.95
CA SER A 48 6.33 -8.28 6.36
C SER A 48 6.57 -7.33 7.52
N GLU A 49 6.83 -7.76 8.67
CA GLU A 49 7.02 -7.02 9.92
C GLU A 49 7.78 -5.67 9.78
N SER A 50 8.37 -5.43 8.62
CA SER A 50 9.09 -4.22 8.25
C SER A 50 8.79 -3.82 6.81
N LEU A 51 8.82 -2.53 6.50
CA LEU A 51 8.82 -1.98 5.13
C LEU A 51 10.24 -1.65 4.63
N ASP A 52 11.25 -1.84 5.49
CA ASP A 52 12.65 -1.68 5.09
C ASP A 52 13.09 -2.84 4.20
N PRO A 53 13.40 -2.62 2.93
CA PRO A 53 13.81 -3.66 1.99
C PRO A 53 15.10 -4.38 2.41
N ALA A 54 15.92 -3.76 3.25
CA ALA A 54 17.15 -4.36 3.78
C ALA A 54 16.92 -5.35 4.94
N ASN A 55 15.73 -5.37 5.51
CA ASN A 55 15.44 -6.19 6.68
C ASN A 55 15.01 -7.62 6.32
N MET A 56 14.14 -7.77 5.32
CA MET A 56 13.60 -9.07 4.90
C MET A 56 13.28 -9.09 3.40
N ILE A 57 13.41 -10.24 2.76
CA ILE A 57 13.07 -10.42 1.34
C ILE A 57 11.63 -9.96 1.02
N ASN A 58 10.67 -10.31 1.87
CA ASN A 58 9.28 -9.90 1.67
C ASN A 58 9.05 -8.39 1.83
N SER A 59 9.92 -7.67 2.52
CA SER A 59 9.79 -6.22 2.72
C SER A 59 9.96 -5.46 1.41
N ALA A 60 10.96 -5.80 0.61
CA ALA A 60 11.17 -5.20 -0.72
C ALA A 60 9.98 -5.46 -1.64
N TRP A 61 9.46 -6.69 -1.65
CA TRP A 61 8.30 -7.08 -2.44
C TRP A 61 7.04 -6.33 -2.02
N CYS A 62 6.76 -6.25 -0.72
CA CYS A 62 5.61 -5.52 -0.20
C CYS A 62 5.71 -4.02 -0.50
N SER A 63 6.87 -3.41 -0.28
CA SER A 63 7.08 -1.97 -0.51
C SER A 63 6.84 -1.59 -1.96
N SER A 64 7.39 -2.35 -2.92
CA SER A 64 7.21 -2.07 -4.35
C SER A 64 5.79 -2.37 -4.83
N ARG A 65 5.20 -3.48 -4.40
CA ARG A 65 3.86 -3.90 -4.84
C ARG A 65 2.75 -2.97 -4.35
N TYR A 66 2.88 -2.44 -3.15
CA TYR A 66 1.86 -1.56 -2.57
C TYR A 66 2.13 -0.07 -2.81
N GLY A 67 3.13 0.26 -3.64
CA GLY A 67 3.43 1.65 -4.00
C GLY A 67 4.02 2.48 -2.86
N ILE A 68 4.63 1.84 -1.87
CA ILE A 68 5.29 2.52 -0.75
C ILE A 68 6.73 2.88 -1.13
N GLY A 69 7.43 1.97 -1.82
CA GLY A 69 8.77 2.16 -2.34
C GLY A 69 8.79 2.09 -3.86
N GLU A 70 9.76 2.74 -4.46
CA GLU A 70 10.01 2.70 -5.89
C GLU A 70 11.31 1.96 -6.20
N CYS A 71 11.29 1.22 -7.33
CA CYS A 71 12.47 0.57 -7.89
C CYS A 71 13.09 1.44 -8.98
N LEU A 72 14.33 1.17 -9.36
CA LEU A 72 14.97 1.84 -10.52
C LEU A 72 14.21 1.55 -11.80
N PHE A 73 13.66 0.33 -11.91
CA PHE A 73 12.90 -0.17 -13.04
C PHE A 73 11.72 -1.01 -12.55
N LYS A 74 10.70 -1.16 -13.39
CA LYS A 74 9.59 -2.11 -13.20
C LYS A 74 9.50 -3.06 -14.38
N TYR A 75 8.91 -4.24 -14.16
CA TYR A 75 8.48 -5.10 -15.25
C TYR A 75 7.02 -4.77 -15.60
N LYS A 76 6.75 -4.69 -16.90
CA LYS A 76 5.39 -4.66 -17.44
C LYS A 76 4.83 -6.07 -17.52
N ASP A 77 3.55 -6.18 -17.86
CA ASP A 77 2.87 -7.47 -18.00
C ASP A 77 3.46 -8.36 -19.11
N ASP A 78 4.08 -7.74 -20.12
CA ASP A 78 4.80 -8.41 -21.21
C ASP A 78 6.26 -8.74 -20.86
N LEU A 79 6.66 -8.54 -19.61
CA LEU A 79 8.02 -8.71 -19.08
C LEU A 79 9.06 -7.73 -19.67
N SER A 80 8.65 -6.75 -20.43
CA SER A 80 9.55 -5.65 -20.80
C SER A 80 9.86 -4.75 -19.60
N VAL A 81 10.99 -4.06 -19.67
CA VAL A 81 11.43 -3.16 -18.60
C VAL A 81 10.83 -1.78 -18.80
N GLU A 82 10.25 -1.24 -17.76
CA GLU A 82 9.79 0.15 -17.69
C GLU A 82 10.74 0.98 -16.82
N ASN A 83 11.18 2.09 -17.36
CA ASN A 83 12.01 3.04 -16.63
C ASN A 83 11.17 3.79 -15.59
N THR A 84 11.67 3.87 -14.34
CA THR A 84 11.02 4.60 -13.25
C THR A 84 11.93 5.69 -12.69
N ILE A 85 12.76 5.39 -11.70
CA ILE A 85 13.76 6.32 -11.16
C ILE A 85 14.92 6.46 -12.14
N CYS A 86 15.30 5.37 -12.79
CA CYS A 86 16.32 5.37 -13.83
C CYS A 86 15.66 5.58 -15.20
N ASP A 87 16.21 6.44 -16.02
CA ASP A 87 15.71 6.73 -17.39
C ASP A 87 16.61 6.15 -18.49
N GLU A 88 17.86 5.86 -18.19
CA GLU A 88 18.78 5.24 -19.13
C GLU A 88 19.70 4.24 -18.43
N TYR A 89 20.05 3.17 -19.13
CA TYR A 89 21.05 2.21 -18.68
C TYR A 89 21.83 1.64 -19.87
N SER A 90 23.10 1.30 -19.64
CA SER A 90 23.96 0.71 -20.65
C SER A 90 24.98 -0.26 -20.05
N THR A 91 25.48 -1.15 -20.88
CA THR A 91 26.58 -2.07 -20.58
C THR A 91 27.35 -2.41 -21.85
N GLU A 92 28.66 -2.56 -21.74
CA GLU A 92 29.50 -3.03 -22.85
C GLU A 92 29.89 -4.49 -22.73
N ASP A 93 29.91 -5.03 -21.51
CA ASP A 93 30.45 -6.36 -21.20
C ASP A 93 29.42 -7.30 -20.50
N ASN A 94 28.18 -6.85 -20.32
CA ASN A 94 27.12 -7.52 -19.53
C ASN A 94 27.52 -7.82 -18.07
N LYS A 95 28.53 -7.17 -17.56
CA LYS A 95 29.01 -7.28 -16.17
C LYS A 95 29.00 -5.94 -15.47
N THR A 96 29.45 -4.91 -16.19
CA THR A 96 29.48 -3.53 -15.71
C THR A 96 28.29 -2.78 -16.30
N TRP A 97 27.46 -2.24 -15.44
CA TRP A 97 26.25 -1.50 -15.83
C TRP A 97 26.36 -0.05 -15.39
N VAL A 98 26.01 0.84 -16.28
CA VAL A 98 25.90 2.27 -16.01
C VAL A 98 24.42 2.63 -16.01
N PHE A 99 23.99 3.31 -14.96
CA PHE A 99 22.61 3.76 -14.78
C PHE A 99 22.58 5.28 -14.70
N HIS A 100 21.70 5.90 -15.45
CA HIS A 100 21.41 7.31 -15.33
C HIS A 100 20.16 7.51 -14.48
N ILE A 101 20.27 8.31 -13.43
CA ILE A 101 19.14 8.62 -12.55
C ILE A 101 18.44 9.87 -13.09
N ARG A 102 17.15 9.76 -13.30
CA ARG A 102 16.31 10.83 -13.83
C ARG A 102 16.42 12.09 -12.99
N ASP A 103 16.57 13.23 -13.64
CA ASP A 103 16.59 14.52 -12.97
C ASP A 103 15.28 14.84 -12.26
N GLY A 104 15.37 15.49 -11.10
CA GLY A 104 14.24 15.98 -10.35
C GLY A 104 13.45 14.92 -9.56
N VAL A 105 13.93 13.67 -9.53
CA VAL A 105 13.33 12.64 -8.66
C VAL A 105 13.64 12.95 -7.20
N LYS A 106 12.59 12.86 -6.34
CA LYS A 106 12.71 13.18 -4.92
C LYS A 106 12.19 12.05 -4.05
N PHE A 107 12.82 11.90 -2.90
CA PHE A 107 12.26 11.12 -1.79
C PHE A 107 10.98 11.78 -1.23
N SER A 108 10.18 11.03 -0.50
CA SER A 108 8.96 11.54 0.16
C SER A 108 9.21 12.68 1.16
N ASN A 109 10.43 12.81 1.67
CA ASN A 109 10.85 13.92 2.54
C ASN A 109 11.32 15.18 1.76
N GLY A 110 11.26 15.15 0.42
CA GLY A 110 11.64 16.26 -0.46
C GLY A 110 13.12 16.32 -0.85
N ASN A 111 13.97 15.46 -0.29
CA ASN A 111 15.38 15.39 -0.70
C ASN A 111 15.52 14.79 -2.10
N ASP A 112 16.57 15.18 -2.83
CA ASP A 112 16.84 14.65 -4.17
C ASP A 112 17.32 13.18 -4.10
N VAL A 113 16.83 12.36 -5.02
CA VAL A 113 17.37 11.02 -5.25
C VAL A 113 18.63 11.13 -6.08
N THR A 114 19.76 10.82 -5.47
CA THR A 114 21.08 10.91 -6.11
C THR A 114 21.70 9.53 -6.28
N PRO A 115 22.65 9.36 -7.23
CA PRO A 115 23.40 8.10 -7.35
C PRO A 115 24.09 7.68 -6.05
N SER A 116 24.59 8.63 -5.26
CA SER A 116 25.20 8.35 -3.96
C SER A 116 24.20 7.84 -2.93
N ALA A 117 22.96 8.34 -2.93
CA ALA A 117 21.90 7.86 -2.05
C ALA A 117 21.47 6.42 -2.41
N ILE A 118 21.38 6.12 -3.71
CA ILE A 118 21.09 4.75 -4.20
C ILE A 118 22.22 3.80 -3.82
N LYS A 119 23.48 4.21 -4.02
CA LYS A 119 24.63 3.41 -3.59
C LYS A 119 24.60 3.12 -2.10
N ALA A 120 24.33 4.11 -1.26
CA ALA A 120 24.22 3.91 0.18
C ALA A 120 23.12 2.89 0.55
N CYS A 121 21.98 2.91 -0.13
CA CYS A 121 20.92 1.93 0.04
C CYS A 121 21.42 0.50 -0.31
N TRP A 122 22.11 0.34 -1.41
CA TRP A 122 22.68 -0.95 -1.82
C TRP A 122 23.78 -1.43 -0.89
N ASP A 123 24.63 -0.55 -0.37
CA ASP A 123 25.66 -0.91 0.60
C ASP A 123 25.02 -1.52 1.87
N VAL A 124 23.87 -0.99 2.32
CA VAL A 124 23.10 -1.57 3.43
C VAL A 124 22.51 -2.93 3.09
N LEU A 125 21.93 -3.08 1.89
CA LEU A 125 21.39 -4.36 1.41
C LEU A 125 22.48 -5.45 1.38
N TYR A 126 23.65 -5.13 0.82
CA TYR A 126 24.77 -6.06 0.75
C TYR A 126 25.34 -6.40 2.13
N ALA A 127 25.42 -5.42 3.04
CA ALA A 127 25.91 -5.65 4.39
C ALA A 127 24.98 -6.59 5.19
N ASN A 128 23.68 -6.48 5.00
CA ASN A 128 22.68 -7.28 5.69
C ASN A 128 22.48 -8.67 5.09
N LYS A 129 23.04 -8.96 3.90
CA LYS A 129 22.93 -10.24 3.18
C LYS A 129 21.49 -10.75 3.01
N THR A 130 20.52 -9.83 2.95
CA THR A 130 19.09 -10.19 2.88
C THR A 130 18.61 -10.48 1.46
N GLY A 131 19.47 -10.42 0.48
CA GLY A 131 19.16 -10.62 -0.94
C GLY A 131 19.75 -11.87 -1.57
N SER A 132 20.22 -12.83 -0.79
CA SER A 132 20.78 -14.08 -1.30
C SER A 132 19.87 -15.26 -1.07
#